data_216dd3b6e3f304300c55d6d9598ab995
#
_entry.id   216dd3b6e3f304300c55d6d9598ab995
#
_cell.length_a   1.000
_cell.length_b   1.000
_cell.length_c   1.000
_cell.angle_alpha   90.00
_cell.angle_beta   90.00
_cell.angle_gamma   90.00
#
_symmetry.space_group_name_H-M   'P 1'
#
loop_
_entity.id
_entity.type
_entity.pdbx_description
1 polymer ?
#
loop_
_entity_poly.entity_id
_entity_poly.type
_entity_poly.pdbx_seq_one_letter_code
_entity_poly.pdbx_strand_id
1 'polypeptide(L)'
;MTIADRLHACHSSVVHDVMKDMGLPLRVLPRTIIGLEKTMKAAGPVFTVRGRPDPTMDKHTSLYEWAGLLSRAPAGHVVVCQPQDDTRALFGGLSAEALALKNVRGYIVDGGCRDVQAIADQGFPVFAR
;
A
#
# COMPACT_ATOMS: atom_id res chain seq x y z
N MET A 1 5.10 19.01 11.54
CA MET A 1 5.00 18.61 10.11
C MET A 1 6.21 17.74 9.77
N THR A 2 5.98 16.47 9.50
CA THR A 2 7.02 15.49 9.14
C THR A 2 7.47 15.65 7.68
N ILE A 3 8.60 15.04 7.31
CA ILE A 3 9.00 14.94 5.88
C ILE A 3 7.89 14.26 5.06
N ALA A 4 7.24 13.24 5.60
CA ALA A 4 6.13 12.56 4.95
C ALA A 4 4.95 13.52 4.66
N ASP A 5 4.61 14.40 5.59
CA ASP A 5 3.54 15.38 5.39
C ASP A 5 3.88 16.39 4.30
N ARG A 6 5.14 16.84 4.27
CA ARG A 6 5.65 17.74 3.24
C ARG A 6 5.64 17.08 1.86
N LEU A 7 6.09 15.85 1.75
CA LEU A 7 6.04 15.08 0.49
C LEU A 7 4.61 14.81 0.04
N HIS A 8 3.70 14.52 0.96
CA HIS A 8 2.29 14.32 0.64
C HIS A 8 1.64 15.57 0.03
N ALA A 9 2.09 16.76 0.42
CA ALA A 9 1.61 18.03 -0.14
C ALA A 9 2.13 18.29 -1.58
N CYS A 10 3.23 17.65 -1.99
CA CYS A 10 3.81 17.83 -3.32
C CYS A 10 3.11 16.95 -4.36
N HIS A 11 3.25 17.34 -5.65
CA HIS A 11 2.97 16.44 -6.76
C HIS A 11 4.13 15.46 -6.94
N SER A 12 3.83 14.20 -7.21
CA SER A 12 4.85 13.14 -7.39
C SER A 12 5.81 13.43 -8.55
N SER A 13 5.33 14.07 -9.62
CA SER A 13 6.17 14.52 -10.74
C SER A 13 7.23 15.54 -10.30
N VAL A 14 6.85 16.50 -9.47
CA VAL A 14 7.79 17.51 -8.94
C VAL A 14 8.85 16.84 -8.05
N VAL A 15 8.43 15.90 -7.19
CA VAL A 15 9.38 15.13 -6.37
C VAL A 15 10.35 14.34 -7.23
N HIS A 16 9.86 13.71 -8.30
CA HIS A 16 10.67 12.98 -9.27
C HIS A 16 11.70 13.89 -9.93
N ASP A 17 11.30 15.07 -10.43
CA ASP A 17 12.18 16.00 -11.13
C ASP A 17 13.27 16.53 -10.19
N VAL A 18 12.92 16.91 -8.97
CA VAL A 18 13.89 17.36 -7.96
C VAL A 18 14.90 16.23 -7.63
N MET A 19 14.43 14.99 -7.45
CA MET A 19 15.33 13.85 -7.21
C MET A 19 16.31 13.65 -8.36
N LYS A 20 15.84 13.80 -9.61
CA LYS A 20 16.68 13.72 -10.81
C LYS A 20 17.75 14.81 -10.81
N ASP A 21 17.37 16.05 -10.52
CA ASP A 21 18.31 17.20 -10.49
C ASP A 21 19.35 17.04 -9.36
N MET A 22 18.98 16.39 -8.26
CA MET A 22 19.90 16.04 -7.16
C MET A 22 20.80 14.83 -7.46
N GLY A 23 20.65 14.19 -8.62
CA GLY A 23 21.39 12.97 -8.96
C GLY A 23 21.02 11.74 -8.12
N LEU A 24 19.83 11.76 -7.49
CA LEU A 24 19.34 10.64 -6.70
C LEU A 24 18.78 9.53 -7.59
N PRO A 25 18.87 8.25 -7.13
CA PRO A 25 18.27 7.15 -7.88
C PRO A 25 16.76 7.32 -8.00
N LEU A 26 16.26 7.27 -9.23
CA LEU A 26 14.82 7.31 -9.48
C LEU A 26 14.21 5.93 -9.24
N ARG A 27 13.18 5.89 -8.42
CA ARG A 27 12.45 4.67 -8.04
C ARG A 27 10.96 4.88 -8.34
N VAL A 28 10.56 4.51 -9.56
CA VAL A 28 9.17 4.59 -10.00
C VAL A 28 8.60 3.19 -10.04
N LEU A 29 7.41 3.02 -9.46
CA LEU A 29 6.70 1.75 -9.49
C LEU A 29 6.24 1.42 -10.92
N PRO A 30 6.02 0.14 -11.26
CA PRO A 30 5.45 -0.25 -12.55
C PRO A 30 4.14 0.48 -12.83
N ARG A 31 3.91 0.82 -14.09
CA ARG A 31 2.68 1.53 -14.53
C ARG A 31 1.40 0.73 -14.30
N THR A 32 1.52 -0.56 -14.07
CA THR A 32 0.39 -1.44 -13.74
C THR A 32 -0.12 -1.26 -12.33
N ILE A 33 0.69 -0.67 -11.42
CA ILE A 33 0.27 -0.35 -10.06
C ILE A 33 -0.30 1.06 -10.07
N ILE A 34 -1.61 1.16 -9.91
CA ILE A 34 -2.35 2.43 -9.98
C ILE A 34 -3.21 2.63 -8.72
N GLY A 35 -3.48 3.87 -8.38
CA GLY A 35 -4.44 4.19 -7.32
C GLY A 35 -5.85 3.75 -7.69
N LEU A 36 -6.59 3.18 -6.74
CA LEU A 36 -7.98 2.79 -6.95
C LEU A 36 -8.86 3.99 -7.30
N GLU A 37 -8.47 5.18 -6.83
CA GLU A 37 -9.04 6.47 -7.21
C GLU A 37 -7.93 7.42 -7.66
N LYS A 38 -8.24 8.29 -8.64
CA LYS A 38 -7.25 9.23 -9.22
C LYS A 38 -6.70 10.24 -8.20
N THR A 39 -7.46 10.51 -7.16
CA THR A 39 -7.10 11.47 -6.11
C THR A 39 -6.27 10.86 -4.99
N MET A 40 -6.10 9.53 -4.96
CA MET A 40 -5.35 8.85 -3.92
C MET A 40 -3.87 9.24 -3.95
N LYS A 41 -3.38 9.62 -2.77
CA LYS A 41 -1.96 9.94 -2.52
C LYS A 41 -1.52 9.26 -1.24
N ALA A 42 -0.30 8.76 -1.24
CA ALA A 42 0.35 8.24 -0.03
C ALA A 42 1.80 8.72 0.02
N ALA A 43 2.25 9.10 1.20
CA ALA A 43 3.64 9.43 1.47
C ALA A 43 3.99 9.06 2.91
N GLY A 44 5.11 8.38 3.08
CA GLY A 44 5.57 7.95 4.40
C GLY A 44 6.76 7.02 4.31
N PRO A 45 7.39 6.72 5.44
CA PRO A 45 8.32 5.61 5.52
C PRO A 45 7.65 4.33 5.06
N VAL A 46 8.42 3.42 4.46
CA VAL A 46 7.88 2.18 3.92
C VAL A 46 7.98 1.05 4.93
N PHE A 47 6.89 0.31 5.10
CA PHE A 47 6.86 -0.99 5.77
C PHE A 47 6.69 -2.06 4.70
N THR A 48 7.74 -2.83 4.43
CA THR A 48 7.74 -3.82 3.36
C THR A 48 7.21 -5.16 3.83
N VAL A 49 6.39 -5.78 2.99
CA VAL A 49 5.82 -7.11 3.20
C VAL A 49 6.06 -7.95 1.97
N ARG A 50 6.56 -9.15 2.17
CA ARG A 50 6.73 -10.14 1.12
C ARG A 50 5.95 -11.40 1.48
N GLY A 51 5.14 -11.87 0.55
CA GLY A 51 4.40 -13.12 0.66
C GLY A 51 4.77 -14.12 -0.43
N ARG A 52 4.17 -15.27 -0.33
CA ARG A 52 4.15 -16.30 -1.38
C ARG A 52 2.92 -17.19 -1.16
N PRO A 53 2.35 -17.75 -2.22
CA PRO A 53 1.33 -18.79 -2.08
C PRO A 53 1.88 -20.00 -1.32
N ASP A 54 1.11 -20.50 -0.37
CA ASP A 54 1.39 -21.75 0.33
C ASP A 54 0.15 -22.66 0.26
N PRO A 55 0.14 -23.65 -0.65
CA PRO A 55 -1.01 -24.54 -0.83
C PRO A 55 -1.24 -25.47 0.35
N THR A 56 -0.29 -25.59 1.28
CA THR A 56 -0.39 -26.43 2.48
C THR A 56 -1.03 -25.69 3.66
N MET A 57 -1.09 -24.38 3.60
CA MET A 57 -1.65 -23.54 4.66
C MET A 57 -3.17 -23.58 4.61
N ASP A 58 -3.81 -23.93 5.72
CA ASP A 58 -5.27 -23.88 5.84
C ASP A 58 -5.78 -22.42 5.91
N LYS A 59 -7.07 -22.25 5.61
CA LYS A 59 -7.70 -20.93 5.55
C LYS A 59 -7.63 -20.18 6.87
N HIS A 60 -7.81 -20.86 8.00
CA HIS A 60 -7.81 -20.22 9.32
C HIS A 60 -6.43 -19.67 9.67
N THR A 61 -5.38 -20.48 9.48
CA THR A 61 -3.99 -20.08 9.68
C THR A 61 -3.62 -18.91 8.77
N SER A 62 -4.02 -18.96 7.49
CA SER A 62 -3.78 -17.86 6.55
C SER A 62 -4.42 -16.54 6.99
N LEU A 63 -5.66 -16.57 7.48
CA LEU A 63 -6.35 -15.38 8.00
C LEU A 63 -5.70 -14.86 9.28
N TYR A 64 -5.25 -15.74 10.14
CA TYR A 64 -4.55 -15.37 11.38
C TYR A 64 -3.22 -14.67 11.09
N GLU A 65 -2.42 -15.20 10.16
CA GLU A 65 -1.17 -14.58 9.72
C GLU A 65 -1.42 -13.22 9.07
N TRP A 66 -2.48 -13.09 8.27
CA TRP A 66 -2.89 -11.83 7.68
C TRP A 66 -3.28 -10.79 8.75
N ALA A 67 -4.09 -11.18 9.73
CA ALA A 67 -4.44 -10.29 10.85
C ALA A 67 -3.20 -9.87 11.65
N GLY A 68 -2.27 -10.80 11.88
CA GLY A 68 -0.98 -10.51 12.50
C GLY A 68 -0.14 -9.50 11.73
N LEU A 69 -0.13 -9.58 10.39
CA LEU A 69 0.52 -8.61 9.52
C LEU A 69 -0.09 -7.22 9.68
N LEU A 70 -1.43 -7.10 9.59
CA LEU A 70 -2.12 -5.83 9.78
C LEU A 70 -1.82 -5.23 11.17
N SER A 71 -1.75 -6.08 12.19
CA SER A 71 -1.42 -5.66 13.55
C SER A 71 0.00 -5.11 13.70
N ARG A 72 0.95 -5.61 12.93
CA ARG A 72 2.35 -5.15 12.95
C ARG A 72 2.61 -3.89 12.12
N ALA A 73 1.72 -3.54 11.19
CA ALA A 73 1.89 -2.35 10.36
C ALA A 73 1.98 -1.09 11.25
N PRO A 74 3.07 -0.32 11.16
CA PRO A 74 3.27 0.81 12.06
C PRO A 74 2.50 2.04 11.57
N ALA A 75 2.02 2.85 12.52
CA ALA A 75 1.41 4.14 12.23
C ALA A 75 2.37 5.04 11.44
N GLY A 76 1.83 5.89 10.59
CA GLY A 76 2.59 6.86 9.79
C GLY A 76 3.35 6.28 8.61
N HIS A 77 3.30 4.96 8.38
CA HIS A 77 3.98 4.27 7.29
C HIS A 77 3.05 3.99 6.11
N VAL A 78 3.65 3.78 4.95
CA VAL A 78 2.99 3.18 3.78
C VAL A 78 3.42 1.71 3.72
N VAL A 79 2.44 0.80 3.68
CA VAL A 79 2.72 -0.63 3.52
C VAL A 79 2.95 -0.91 2.05
N VAL A 80 4.04 -1.60 1.71
CA VAL A 80 4.33 -2.07 0.35
C VAL A 80 4.42 -3.58 0.37
N CYS A 81 3.47 -4.23 -0.30
CA CYS A 81 3.30 -5.67 -0.30
C CYS A 81 3.61 -6.28 -1.67
N GLN A 82 4.49 -7.27 -1.67
CA GLN A 82 4.75 -8.14 -2.81
C GLN A 82 4.31 -9.56 -2.47
N PRO A 83 3.08 -9.95 -2.81
CA PRO A 83 2.54 -11.25 -2.42
C PRO A 83 3.01 -12.41 -3.29
N GLN A 84 3.52 -12.14 -4.50
CA GLN A 84 3.86 -13.17 -5.50
C GLN A 84 2.66 -14.05 -5.89
N ASP A 85 1.47 -13.46 -5.92
CA ASP A 85 0.22 -14.12 -6.30
C ASP A 85 -0.63 -13.17 -7.17
N ASP A 86 -0.92 -13.61 -8.40
CA ASP A 86 -1.73 -12.86 -9.37
C ASP A 86 -3.17 -13.39 -9.46
N THR A 87 -3.51 -14.40 -8.68
CA THR A 87 -4.78 -15.13 -8.82
C THR A 87 -5.82 -14.74 -7.77
N ARG A 88 -5.39 -14.05 -6.70
CA ARG A 88 -6.24 -13.70 -5.57
C ARG A 88 -6.21 -12.21 -5.29
N ALA A 89 -7.32 -11.68 -4.81
CA ALA A 89 -7.36 -10.37 -4.20
C ALA A 89 -6.81 -10.48 -2.77
N LEU A 90 -5.70 -9.80 -2.51
CA LEU A 90 -4.93 -9.91 -1.26
C LEU A 90 -5.16 -8.73 -0.33
N PHE A 91 -6.02 -7.82 -0.71
CA PHE A 91 -6.41 -6.66 0.09
C PHE A 91 -7.87 -6.32 -0.18
N GLY A 92 -8.58 -5.88 0.85
CA GLY A 92 -9.99 -5.51 0.74
C GLY A 92 -10.42 -4.48 1.77
N GLY A 93 -11.71 -4.15 1.79
CA GLY A 93 -12.28 -3.07 2.58
C GLY A 93 -12.03 -3.19 4.08
N LEU A 94 -12.14 -4.38 4.65
CA LEU A 94 -11.89 -4.62 6.07
C LEU A 94 -10.42 -4.36 6.46
N SER A 95 -9.48 -4.76 5.60
CA SER A 95 -8.06 -4.51 5.80
C SER A 95 -7.74 -3.01 5.71
N ALA A 96 -8.38 -2.30 4.78
CA ALA A 96 -8.25 -0.85 4.65
C ALA A 96 -8.72 -0.13 5.91
N GLU A 97 -9.88 -0.50 6.43
CA GLU A 97 -10.42 0.06 7.67
C GLU A 97 -9.48 -0.19 8.86
N ALA A 98 -9.00 -1.42 9.02
CA ALA A 98 -8.07 -1.77 10.09
C ALA A 98 -6.78 -0.95 10.04
N LEU A 99 -6.19 -0.74 8.85
CA LEU A 99 -4.99 0.07 8.68
C LEU A 99 -5.27 1.56 8.87
N ALA A 100 -6.42 2.06 8.42
CA ALA A 100 -6.84 3.45 8.61
C ALA A 100 -6.97 3.78 10.12
N LEU A 101 -7.63 2.92 10.89
CA LEU A 101 -7.75 3.06 12.36
C LEU A 101 -6.40 3.08 13.08
N LYS A 102 -5.39 2.45 12.50
CA LYS A 102 -4.01 2.45 13.01
C LYS A 102 -3.18 3.65 12.53
N ASN A 103 -3.76 4.59 11.81
CA ASN A 103 -3.06 5.72 11.19
C ASN A 103 -1.94 5.29 10.22
N VAL A 104 -2.09 4.17 9.54
CA VAL A 104 -1.26 3.80 8.40
C VAL A 104 -1.63 4.72 7.23
N ARG A 105 -0.65 5.17 6.46
CA ARG A 105 -0.82 6.24 5.45
C ARG A 105 -1.26 5.74 4.07
N GLY A 106 -1.23 4.44 3.84
CA GLY A 106 -1.65 3.84 2.59
C GLY A 106 -1.09 2.44 2.40
N TYR A 107 -1.59 1.78 1.37
CA TYR A 107 -1.22 0.41 1.02
C TYR A 107 -0.94 0.29 -0.47
N ILE A 108 0.20 -0.28 -0.81
CA ILE A 108 0.61 -0.57 -2.18
C ILE A 108 0.77 -2.09 -2.32
N VAL A 109 0.09 -2.70 -3.27
CA VAL A 109 0.20 -4.13 -3.50
C VAL A 109 0.54 -4.43 -4.96
N ASP A 110 1.57 -5.23 -5.15
CA ASP A 110 1.91 -5.80 -6.46
C ASP A 110 1.01 -7.01 -6.74
N GLY A 111 -0.28 -6.77 -6.85
CA GLY A 111 -1.32 -7.79 -7.00
C GLY A 111 -2.72 -7.22 -6.94
N GLY A 112 -3.71 -8.11 -6.89
CA GLY A 112 -5.13 -7.76 -6.92
C GLY A 112 -5.69 -7.20 -5.61
N CYS A 113 -6.72 -6.37 -5.75
CA CYS A 113 -7.51 -5.81 -4.66
C CYS A 113 -8.99 -6.08 -4.91
N ARG A 114 -9.77 -6.20 -3.84
CA ARG A 114 -11.24 -6.30 -3.89
C ARG A 114 -11.89 -5.20 -3.07
N ASP A 115 -13.20 -5.11 -3.14
CA ASP A 115 -13.99 -4.11 -2.41
C ASP A 115 -13.61 -2.66 -2.76
N VAL A 116 -13.27 -2.42 -4.03
CA VAL A 116 -12.68 -1.18 -4.52
C VAL A 116 -13.53 0.03 -4.14
N GLN A 117 -14.85 -0.04 -4.34
CA GLN A 117 -15.76 1.07 -3.99
C GLN A 117 -15.77 1.33 -2.47
N ALA A 118 -15.83 0.29 -1.66
CA ALA A 118 -15.83 0.43 -0.20
C ALA A 118 -14.52 1.08 0.30
N ILE A 119 -13.39 0.76 -0.32
CA ILE A 119 -12.09 1.38 0.00
C ILE A 119 -12.08 2.85 -0.43
N ALA A 120 -12.61 3.16 -1.61
CA ALA A 120 -12.72 4.52 -2.11
C ALA A 120 -13.58 5.39 -1.17
N ASP A 121 -14.72 4.87 -0.73
CA ASP A 121 -15.63 5.56 0.20
C ASP A 121 -14.99 5.82 1.57
N GLN A 122 -14.08 4.95 2.00
CA GLN A 122 -13.29 5.15 3.24
C GLN A 122 -12.20 6.23 3.07
N GLY A 123 -11.81 6.56 1.85
CA GLY A 123 -10.73 7.50 1.57
C GLY A 123 -9.33 6.99 1.96
N PHE A 124 -9.18 5.68 2.22
CA PHE A 124 -7.87 5.08 2.52
C PHE A 124 -7.08 4.84 1.23
N PRO A 125 -5.85 5.40 1.08
CA PRO A 125 -5.10 5.28 -0.17
C PRO A 125 -4.62 3.85 -0.44
N VAL A 126 -5.08 3.27 -1.55
CA VAL A 126 -4.66 1.94 -2.02
C VAL A 126 -4.23 2.02 -3.48
N PHE A 127 -3.12 1.37 -3.78
CA PHE A 127 -2.56 1.22 -5.12
C PHE A 127 -2.37 -0.27 -5.40
N ALA A 128 -2.92 -0.75 -6.51
CA ALA A 128 -2.95 -2.16 -6.89
C ALA A 128 -2.80 -2.34 -8.40
N ARG A 129 -2.63 -3.59 -8.84
CA ARG A 129 -2.67 -3.97 -10.27
C ARG A 129 -4.08 -4.35 -10.71
#